data_85a97cbc6895c81c83055f412d53396a
#
_entry.id   85a97cbc6895c81c83055f412d53396a
#
_cell.length_a   1.000
_cell.length_b   1.000
_cell.length_c   1.000
_cell.angle_alpha   90.00
_cell.angle_beta   90.00
_cell.angle_gamma   90.00
#
_symmetry.space_group_name_H-M   'P 1'
#
loop_
_entity.id
_entity.type
_entity.pdbx_description
1 polymer ?
#
loop_
_entity_poly.entity_id
_entity_poly.type
_entity_poly.pdbx_seq_one_letter_code
_entity_poly.pdbx_strand_id
1 'polypeptide(L)'
;MSEQNADPIAWLVAHEQIRQLASRYAVAMDARDIDALVSLFVEDVRVGRQQVGRDALRANFTEQLRDLGVTILLVGNHVISLVDEDHATGIVSCRGEIEMGDRWVVQAIQYHDTYERRGGTWLFVRRRHRLFYGADMLDRPIGLPPAHWPASAIGKGDLPETLPTWQAFYRNLS
;
A
#
# COMPACT_ATOMS: atom_id res chain seq x y z
N MET A 1 2.50 -30.49 2.76
CA MET A 1 1.35 -31.04 1.97
C MET A 1 1.62 -30.68 0.53
N SER A 2 1.63 -31.68 -0.37
CA SER A 2 1.89 -31.45 -1.80
C SER A 2 0.72 -30.67 -2.41
N GLU A 3 0.98 -29.70 -3.28
CA GLU A 3 0.04 -28.86 -4.05
C GLU A 3 -1.06 -29.64 -4.84
N GLN A 4 -1.03 -30.96 -4.81
CA GLN A 4 -1.82 -31.84 -5.67
C GLN A 4 -3.25 -32.14 -5.18
N ASN A 5 -3.70 -31.61 -4.01
CA ASN A 5 -5.02 -31.95 -3.45
C ASN A 5 -5.84 -30.75 -2.97
N ALA A 6 -5.45 -29.52 -3.26
CA ALA A 6 -6.25 -28.34 -2.98
C ALA A 6 -7.33 -28.17 -4.06
N ASP A 7 -8.55 -27.82 -3.64
CA ASP A 7 -9.60 -27.40 -4.58
C ASP A 7 -9.09 -26.24 -5.44
N PRO A 8 -8.98 -26.40 -6.77
CA PRO A 8 -8.45 -25.35 -7.65
C PRO A 8 -9.22 -24.03 -7.55
N ILE A 9 -10.52 -24.07 -7.24
CA ILE A 9 -11.34 -22.87 -7.08
C ILE A 9 -10.98 -22.18 -5.77
N ALA A 10 -10.86 -22.92 -4.66
CA ALA A 10 -10.44 -22.36 -3.39
C ALA A 10 -9.03 -21.74 -3.49
N TRP A 11 -8.13 -22.39 -4.21
CA TRP A 11 -6.78 -21.89 -4.49
C TRP A 11 -6.82 -20.56 -5.28
N LEU A 12 -7.60 -20.49 -6.36
CA LEU A 12 -7.75 -19.27 -7.17
C LEU A 12 -8.37 -18.13 -6.37
N VAL A 13 -9.40 -18.41 -5.58
CA VAL A 13 -10.07 -17.40 -4.74
C VAL A 13 -9.12 -16.84 -3.70
N ALA A 14 -8.33 -17.69 -3.02
CA ALA A 14 -7.33 -17.24 -2.04
C ALA A 14 -6.28 -16.33 -2.69
N HIS A 15 -5.75 -16.72 -3.87
CA HIS A 15 -4.77 -15.93 -4.60
C HIS A 15 -5.32 -14.56 -5.01
N GLU A 16 -6.56 -14.51 -5.51
CA GLU A 16 -7.16 -13.24 -5.92
C GLU A 16 -7.45 -12.36 -4.72
N GLN A 17 -7.97 -12.89 -3.61
CA GLN A 17 -8.19 -12.13 -2.39
C GLN A 17 -6.89 -11.53 -1.83
N ILE A 18 -5.79 -12.32 -1.84
CA ILE A 18 -4.47 -11.83 -1.39
C ILE A 18 -3.91 -10.77 -2.36
N ARG A 19 -4.08 -10.93 -3.68
CA ARG A 19 -3.69 -9.90 -4.65
C ARG A 19 -4.40 -8.58 -4.40
N GLN A 20 -5.70 -8.65 -4.11
CA GLN A 20 -6.51 -7.47 -3.81
C GLN A 20 -6.03 -6.74 -2.54
N LEU A 21 -5.44 -7.42 -1.55
CA LEU A 21 -4.87 -6.75 -0.38
C LEU A 21 -3.75 -5.79 -0.77
N ALA A 22 -2.82 -6.21 -1.64
CA ALA A 22 -1.73 -5.36 -2.08
C ALA A 22 -2.22 -4.13 -2.85
N SER A 23 -3.22 -4.32 -3.72
CA SER A 23 -3.84 -3.23 -4.49
C SER A 23 -4.61 -2.26 -3.61
N ARG A 24 -5.44 -2.77 -2.67
CA ARG A 24 -6.19 -1.94 -1.71
C ARG A 24 -5.26 -1.16 -0.79
N TYR A 25 -4.14 -1.77 -0.37
CA TYR A 25 -3.12 -1.08 0.42
C TYR A 25 -2.58 0.15 -0.32
N ALA A 26 -2.21 0.01 -1.60
CA ALA A 26 -1.71 1.11 -2.41
C ALA A 26 -2.74 2.23 -2.54
N VAL A 27 -3.98 1.89 -2.90
CA VAL A 27 -5.07 2.87 -3.05
C VAL A 27 -5.36 3.60 -1.74
N ALA A 28 -5.44 2.88 -0.61
CA ALA A 28 -5.71 3.48 0.70
C ALA A 28 -4.54 4.38 1.18
N MET A 29 -3.30 3.95 0.90
CA MET A 29 -2.09 4.74 1.21
C MET A 29 -2.09 6.06 0.44
N ASP A 30 -2.30 6.02 -0.87
CA ASP A 30 -2.30 7.19 -1.73
C ASP A 30 -3.47 8.14 -1.39
N ALA A 31 -4.64 7.58 -1.07
CA ALA A 31 -5.81 8.33 -0.66
C ALA A 31 -5.76 8.88 0.78
N ARG A 32 -4.73 8.50 1.59
CA ARG A 32 -4.69 8.80 3.04
C ARG A 32 -5.93 8.28 3.78
N ASP A 33 -6.54 7.21 3.26
CA ASP A 33 -7.65 6.52 3.93
C ASP A 33 -7.10 5.57 4.99
N ILE A 34 -6.81 6.14 6.18
CA ILE A 34 -6.19 5.37 7.28
C ILE A 34 -7.12 4.29 7.81
N ASP A 35 -8.44 4.51 7.78
CA ASP A 35 -9.42 3.51 8.20
C ASP A 35 -9.39 2.28 7.28
N ALA A 36 -9.47 2.50 5.98
CA ALA A 36 -9.33 1.44 4.99
C ALA A 36 -7.97 0.73 5.12
N LEU A 37 -6.88 1.50 5.28
CA LEU A 37 -5.52 0.97 5.37
C LEU A 37 -5.35 0.02 6.56
N VAL A 38 -5.77 0.41 7.76
CA VAL A 38 -5.63 -0.44 8.96
C VAL A 38 -6.57 -1.64 8.94
N SER A 39 -7.72 -1.53 8.26
CA SER A 39 -8.68 -2.64 8.13
C SER A 39 -8.11 -3.84 7.36
N LEU A 40 -7.08 -3.64 6.53
CA LEU A 40 -6.41 -4.69 5.78
C LEU A 40 -5.51 -5.59 6.64
N PHE A 41 -5.28 -5.22 7.90
CA PHE A 41 -4.43 -5.97 8.83
C PHE A 41 -5.24 -6.73 9.86
N VAL A 42 -4.64 -7.77 10.44
CA VAL A 42 -5.23 -8.50 11.57
C VAL A 42 -5.41 -7.57 12.78
N GLU A 43 -6.36 -7.88 13.67
CA GLU A 43 -6.67 -7.03 14.82
C GLU A 43 -5.50 -6.89 15.80
N ASP A 44 -4.73 -7.97 15.96
CA ASP A 44 -3.58 -8.08 16.84
C ASP A 44 -2.25 -7.84 16.13
N VAL A 45 -2.26 -7.06 15.04
CA VAL A 45 -1.04 -6.73 14.27
C VAL A 45 0.05 -6.13 15.16
N ARG A 46 1.29 -6.58 14.97
CA ARG A 46 2.44 -6.04 15.70
C ARG A 46 2.99 -4.80 15.01
N VAL A 47 3.20 -3.74 15.79
CA VAL A 47 3.78 -2.46 15.35
C VAL A 47 5.09 -2.22 16.09
N GLY A 48 6.20 -2.27 15.36
CA GLY A 48 7.52 -2.19 15.97
C GLY A 48 7.80 -3.37 16.92
N ARG A 49 8.42 -3.08 18.07
CA ARG A 49 8.82 -4.11 19.04
C ARG A 49 7.84 -4.31 20.20
N GLN A 50 7.05 -3.30 20.53
CA GLN A 50 6.30 -3.25 21.78
C GLN A 50 4.80 -3.01 21.64
N GLN A 51 4.35 -2.53 20.48
CA GLN A 51 2.96 -2.16 20.27
C GLN A 51 2.22 -3.24 19.49
N VAL A 52 0.92 -3.38 19.79
CA VAL A 52 0.03 -4.36 19.16
C VAL A 52 -1.33 -3.71 18.91
N GLY A 53 -1.97 -4.09 17.81
CA GLY A 53 -3.34 -3.71 17.48
C GLY A 53 -3.45 -2.64 16.43
N ARG A 54 -4.65 -2.55 15.85
CA ARG A 54 -4.97 -1.60 14.77
C ARG A 54 -4.87 -0.15 15.22
N ASP A 55 -5.12 0.18 16.48
CA ASP A 55 -4.97 1.55 16.98
C ASP A 55 -3.51 1.99 16.99
N ALA A 56 -2.61 1.10 17.41
CA ALA A 56 -1.17 1.34 17.33
C ALA A 56 -0.70 1.47 15.87
N LEU A 57 -1.24 0.64 14.98
CA LEU A 57 -0.96 0.71 13.55
C LEU A 57 -1.46 2.03 12.93
N ARG A 58 -2.65 2.48 13.31
CA ARG A 58 -3.21 3.77 12.94
C ARG A 58 -2.28 4.92 13.32
N ALA A 59 -1.88 4.97 14.58
CA ALA A 59 -0.97 6.00 15.07
C ALA A 59 0.36 5.97 14.30
N ASN A 60 0.89 4.79 14.01
CA ASN A 60 2.13 4.62 13.25
C ASN A 60 2.00 5.13 11.81
N PHE A 61 0.93 4.77 11.07
CA PHE A 61 0.71 5.30 9.71
C PHE A 61 0.49 6.81 9.71
N THR A 62 -0.29 7.34 10.65
CA THR A 62 -0.53 8.77 10.78
C THR A 62 0.79 9.52 10.97
N GLU A 63 1.66 9.03 11.84
CA GLU A 63 2.98 9.62 12.08
C GLU A 63 3.90 9.55 10.86
N GLN A 64 3.98 8.39 10.20
CA GLN A 64 4.82 8.21 9.02
C GLN A 64 4.37 9.06 7.82
N LEU A 65 3.06 9.29 7.68
CA LEU A 65 2.49 10.03 6.56
C LEU A 65 2.35 11.53 6.80
N ARG A 66 2.54 11.99 8.04
CA ARG A 66 2.37 13.39 8.46
C ARG A 66 3.21 14.35 7.62
N ASP A 67 4.47 13.99 7.41
CA ASP A 67 5.46 14.83 6.74
C ASP A 67 5.66 14.50 5.25
N LEU A 68 4.84 13.56 4.73
CA LEU A 68 4.85 13.20 3.31
C LEU A 68 3.69 13.91 2.59
N GLY A 69 3.99 14.50 1.44
CA GLY A 69 3.00 15.01 0.51
C GLY A 69 2.31 13.89 -0.28
N VAL A 70 2.17 14.08 -1.57
CA VAL A 70 1.55 13.09 -2.47
C VAL A 70 2.36 11.79 -2.51
N THR A 71 1.65 10.67 -2.52
CA THR A 71 2.22 9.35 -2.84
C THR A 71 1.46 8.72 -3.99
N ILE A 72 2.16 7.98 -4.84
CA ILE A 72 1.57 7.18 -5.92
C ILE A 72 2.27 5.83 -5.89
N LEU A 73 1.54 4.77 -5.52
CA LEU A 73 2.06 3.42 -5.44
C LEU A 73 1.56 2.57 -6.60
N LEU A 74 2.47 2.08 -7.42
CA LEU A 74 2.21 1.16 -8.51
C LEU A 74 2.60 -0.26 -8.11
N VAL A 75 1.62 -1.07 -7.75
CA VAL A 75 1.80 -2.49 -7.43
C VAL A 75 2.06 -3.27 -8.72
N GLY A 76 3.19 -3.98 -8.75
CA GLY A 76 3.60 -4.77 -9.89
C GLY A 76 3.50 -6.28 -9.63
N ASN A 77 4.63 -6.99 -9.81
CA ASN A 77 4.67 -8.44 -9.65
C ASN A 77 4.30 -8.87 -8.23
N HIS A 78 3.43 -9.88 -8.12
CA HIS A 78 3.03 -10.45 -6.85
C HIS A 78 3.11 -11.98 -6.92
N VAL A 79 4.07 -12.54 -6.18
CA VAL A 79 4.25 -13.99 -6.01
C VAL A 79 3.66 -14.36 -4.65
N ILE A 80 2.75 -15.35 -4.64
CA ILE A 80 2.03 -15.80 -3.44
C ILE A 80 2.32 -17.27 -3.25
N SER A 81 2.60 -17.67 -2.00
CA SER A 81 2.79 -19.06 -1.58
C SER A 81 1.84 -19.35 -0.44
N LEU A 82 0.86 -20.22 -0.68
CA LEU A 82 -0.02 -20.73 0.36
C LEU A 82 0.77 -21.73 1.23
N VAL A 83 0.77 -21.52 2.54
CA VAL A 83 1.41 -22.40 3.51
C VAL A 83 0.43 -23.51 3.93
N ASP A 84 -0.80 -23.11 4.19
CA ASP A 84 -1.96 -23.97 4.47
C ASP A 84 -3.26 -23.26 4.07
N GLU A 85 -4.41 -23.71 4.57
CA GLU A 85 -5.72 -23.14 4.24
C GLU A 85 -5.90 -21.69 4.72
N ASP A 86 -5.22 -21.31 5.82
CA ASP A 86 -5.40 -20.03 6.49
C ASP A 86 -4.14 -19.16 6.53
N HIS A 87 -2.99 -19.66 6.05
CA HIS A 87 -1.74 -18.94 6.08
C HIS A 87 -1.07 -18.87 4.70
N ALA A 88 -0.53 -17.72 4.38
CA ALA A 88 0.23 -17.48 3.15
C ALA A 88 1.37 -16.50 3.37
N THR A 89 2.34 -16.54 2.45
CA THR A 89 3.38 -15.54 2.32
C THR A 89 3.36 -14.95 0.91
N GLY A 90 3.93 -13.76 0.73
CA GLY A 90 4.03 -13.16 -0.58
C GLY A 90 5.18 -12.19 -0.73
N ILE A 91 5.57 -12.00 -1.98
CA ILE A 91 6.55 -11.01 -2.39
C ILE A 91 5.90 -10.11 -3.43
N VAL A 92 5.82 -8.81 -3.12
CA VAL A 92 5.18 -7.80 -3.97
C VAL A 92 6.22 -6.79 -4.42
N SER A 93 6.43 -6.64 -5.72
CA SER A 93 7.22 -5.53 -6.26
C SER A 93 6.33 -4.30 -6.40
N CYS A 94 6.85 -3.14 -5.99
CA CYS A 94 6.13 -1.88 -6.05
C CYS A 94 7.06 -0.76 -6.49
N ARG A 95 6.56 0.12 -7.35
CA ARG A 95 7.16 1.43 -7.60
C ARG A 95 6.39 2.46 -6.78
N GLY A 96 7.09 3.18 -5.93
CA GLY A 96 6.55 4.32 -5.19
C GLY A 96 7.05 5.63 -5.77
N GLU A 97 6.17 6.61 -5.94
CA GLU A 97 6.51 8.00 -6.20
C GLU A 97 6.03 8.81 -5.00
N ILE A 98 6.92 9.60 -4.39
CA ILE A 98 6.68 10.20 -3.07
C ILE A 98 7.16 11.64 -3.08
N GLU A 99 6.28 12.57 -2.74
CA GLU A 99 6.65 13.94 -2.44
C GLU A 99 7.23 14.00 -1.02
N MET A 100 8.49 14.41 -0.93
CA MET A 100 9.24 14.54 0.34
C MET A 100 9.84 15.96 0.41
N GLY A 101 9.11 16.89 1.02
CA GLY A 101 9.48 18.30 1.05
C GLY A 101 9.55 18.90 -0.36
N ASP A 102 10.73 19.35 -0.77
CA ASP A 102 10.99 19.93 -2.09
C ASP A 102 11.41 18.88 -3.15
N ARG A 103 11.37 17.59 -2.83
CA ARG A 103 11.83 16.49 -3.69
C ARG A 103 10.69 15.61 -4.12
N TRP A 104 10.81 15.04 -5.32
CA TRP A 104 9.95 13.97 -5.80
C TRP A 104 10.77 12.70 -5.95
N VAL A 105 10.63 11.79 -4.98
CA VAL A 105 11.45 10.59 -4.87
C VAL A 105 10.75 9.41 -5.49
N VAL A 106 11.40 8.75 -6.45
CA VAL A 106 10.97 7.47 -7.01
C VAL A 106 11.68 6.35 -6.29
N GLN A 107 10.93 5.38 -5.80
CA GLN A 107 11.44 4.21 -5.08
C GLN A 107 11.12 2.91 -5.83
N ALA A 108 12.10 2.02 -5.93
CA ALA A 108 11.86 0.61 -6.23
C ALA A 108 11.80 -0.15 -4.91
N ILE A 109 10.65 -0.77 -4.66
CA ILE A 109 10.31 -1.40 -3.39
C ILE A 109 9.96 -2.86 -3.60
N GLN A 110 10.32 -3.70 -2.63
CA GLN A 110 9.80 -5.04 -2.53
C GLN A 110 9.20 -5.24 -1.13
N TYR A 111 7.92 -5.58 -1.07
CA TYR A 111 7.27 -5.98 0.17
C TYR A 111 7.39 -7.49 0.36
N HIS A 112 7.74 -7.90 1.58
CA HIS A 112 7.69 -9.28 2.03
C HIS A 112 6.55 -9.39 3.02
N ASP A 113 5.50 -10.09 2.62
CA ASP A 113 4.23 -10.13 3.31
C ASP A 113 3.97 -11.50 3.95
N THR A 114 3.28 -11.47 5.08
CA THR A 114 2.68 -12.64 5.72
C THR A 114 1.18 -12.37 5.85
N TYR A 115 0.38 -13.34 5.47
CA TYR A 115 -1.07 -13.25 5.45
C TYR A 115 -1.70 -14.34 6.31
N GLU A 116 -2.87 -14.05 6.86
CA GLU A 116 -3.72 -15.00 7.58
C GLU A 116 -5.18 -14.79 7.17
N ARG A 117 -5.92 -15.87 7.02
CA ARG A 117 -7.36 -15.84 6.78
C ARG A 117 -8.09 -15.93 8.11
N ARG A 118 -8.83 -14.87 8.46
CA ARG A 118 -9.66 -14.81 9.67
C ARG A 118 -11.11 -14.54 9.29
N GLY A 119 -12.02 -15.37 9.75
CA GLY A 119 -13.45 -15.25 9.42
C GLY A 119 -13.73 -15.26 7.92
N GLY A 120 -12.96 -16.04 7.15
CA GLY A 120 -13.09 -16.13 5.69
C GLY A 120 -12.43 -14.99 4.89
N THR A 121 -11.79 -14.03 5.55
CA THR A 121 -11.14 -12.87 4.92
C THR A 121 -9.63 -12.94 5.10
N TRP A 122 -8.88 -12.81 4.00
CA TRP A 122 -7.43 -12.69 4.05
C TRP A 122 -7.00 -11.31 4.51
N LEU A 123 -6.02 -11.25 5.43
CA LEU A 123 -5.51 -10.04 6.06
C LEU A 123 -3.98 -10.08 6.12
N PHE A 124 -3.35 -8.91 6.16
CA PHE A 124 -1.93 -8.83 6.48
C PHE A 124 -1.70 -9.11 7.98
N VAL A 125 -0.84 -10.08 8.27
CA VAL A 125 -0.20 -10.23 9.59
C VAL A 125 1.00 -9.30 9.69
N ARG A 126 1.75 -9.21 8.59
CA ARG A 126 2.95 -8.38 8.51
C ARG A 126 3.20 -7.98 7.05
N ARG A 127 3.59 -6.72 6.86
CA ARG A 127 4.15 -6.21 5.61
C ARG A 127 5.53 -5.62 5.90
N ARG A 128 6.58 -6.21 5.33
CA ARG A 128 7.95 -5.72 5.49
C ARG A 128 8.39 -5.02 4.23
N HIS A 129 8.58 -3.72 4.33
CA HIS A 129 9.15 -2.88 3.27
C HIS A 129 10.64 -3.16 3.11
N ARG A 130 11.09 -3.42 1.90
CA ARG A 130 12.48 -3.51 1.49
C ARG A 130 12.74 -2.53 0.36
N LEU A 131 13.48 -1.49 0.64
CA LEU A 131 13.89 -0.53 -0.36
C LEU A 131 15.02 -1.12 -1.20
N PHE A 132 14.90 -1.12 -2.53
CA PHE A 132 16.00 -1.45 -3.43
C PHE A 132 16.81 -0.19 -3.72
N TYR A 133 16.15 0.88 -4.15
CA TYR A 133 16.75 2.21 -4.29
C TYR A 133 15.67 3.29 -4.20
N GLY A 134 16.11 4.50 -3.90
CA GLY A 134 15.35 5.74 -4.06
C GLY A 134 16.17 6.76 -4.83
N ALA A 135 15.53 7.46 -5.76
CA ALA A 135 16.18 8.50 -6.55
C ALA A 135 15.25 9.71 -6.70
N ASP A 136 15.83 10.89 -6.68
CA ASP A 136 15.12 12.14 -6.90
C ASP A 136 14.83 12.34 -8.39
N MET A 137 13.63 12.80 -8.73
CA MET A 137 13.29 13.21 -10.09
C MET A 137 13.62 14.68 -10.28
N LEU A 138 14.14 15.04 -11.46
CA LEU A 138 14.46 16.42 -11.80
C LEU A 138 13.22 17.31 -11.90
N ASP A 139 12.14 16.79 -12.52
CA ASP A 139 10.87 17.49 -12.63
C ASP A 139 9.87 16.93 -11.60
N ARG A 140 9.35 17.80 -10.74
CA ARG A 140 8.33 17.43 -9.75
C ARG A 140 6.95 17.52 -10.38
N PRO A 141 6.16 16.42 -10.42
CA PRO A 141 4.82 16.44 -11.02
C PRO A 141 3.89 17.51 -10.42
N ILE A 142 3.98 17.77 -9.12
CA ILE A 142 3.15 18.80 -8.46
C ILE A 142 3.46 20.22 -8.92
N GLY A 143 4.69 20.48 -9.38
CA GLY A 143 5.13 21.79 -9.90
C GLY A 143 4.85 22.01 -11.38
N LEU A 144 4.38 20.99 -12.10
CA LEU A 144 4.06 21.12 -13.51
C LEU A 144 2.83 22.02 -13.72
N PRO A 145 2.76 22.75 -14.87
CA PRO A 145 1.53 23.45 -15.25
C PRO A 145 0.39 22.45 -15.47
N PRO A 146 -0.88 22.88 -15.37
CA PRO A 146 -2.02 22.01 -15.63
C PRO A 146 -1.92 21.33 -16.99
N ALA A 147 -2.21 20.04 -17.06
CA ALA A 147 -2.36 19.31 -18.31
C ALA A 147 -3.64 19.75 -19.02
N HIS A 148 -3.60 19.77 -20.35
CA HIS A 148 -4.78 20.07 -21.19
C HIS A 148 -5.29 18.77 -21.84
N TRP A 149 -5.52 17.76 -21.02
CA TRP A 149 -6.05 16.48 -21.50
C TRP A 149 -7.46 16.64 -22.10
N PRO A 150 -7.77 16.01 -23.27
CA PRO A 150 -6.91 15.10 -24.05
C PRO A 150 -6.02 15.79 -25.09
N ALA A 151 -6.05 17.11 -25.20
CA ALA A 151 -5.26 17.85 -26.21
C ALA A 151 -3.74 17.78 -25.95
N SER A 152 -3.33 17.69 -24.67
CA SER A 152 -1.95 17.48 -24.25
C SER A 152 -1.90 16.57 -23.03
N ALA A 153 -1.01 15.57 -23.07
CA ALA A 153 -0.72 14.69 -21.94
C ALA A 153 0.42 15.22 -21.04
N ILE A 154 1.04 16.36 -21.39
CA ILE A 154 2.12 16.96 -20.60
C ILE A 154 1.52 17.97 -19.64
N GLY A 155 1.83 17.83 -18.37
CA GLY A 155 1.35 18.71 -17.30
C GLY A 155 0.81 17.93 -16.10
N LYS A 156 0.35 18.68 -15.09
CA LYS A 156 -0.27 18.11 -13.89
C LYS A 156 -1.76 17.81 -14.15
N GLY A 157 -2.18 16.57 -13.95
CA GLY A 157 -3.57 16.15 -13.87
C GLY A 157 -4.08 16.17 -12.43
N ASP A 158 -5.09 15.34 -12.14
CA ASP A 158 -5.61 15.13 -10.80
C ASP A 158 -4.69 14.20 -10.00
N LEU A 159 -3.96 14.76 -9.04
CA LEU A 159 -3.12 14.01 -8.12
C LEU A 159 -3.94 13.57 -6.89
N PRO A 160 -3.47 12.59 -6.09
CA PRO A 160 -4.18 12.09 -4.91
C PRO A 160 -4.60 13.17 -3.88
N GLU A 161 -3.94 14.33 -3.85
CA GLU A 161 -4.30 15.47 -2.99
C GLU A 161 -5.72 16.01 -3.24
N THR A 162 -6.33 15.68 -4.37
CA THR A 162 -7.71 16.07 -4.68
C THR A 162 -8.75 15.15 -4.03
N LEU A 163 -8.33 13.98 -3.51
CA LEU A 163 -9.22 13.01 -2.91
C LEU A 163 -9.76 13.49 -1.55
N PRO A 164 -11.08 13.31 -1.26
CA PRO A 164 -11.67 13.76 0.01
C PRO A 164 -10.99 13.19 1.26
N THR A 165 -10.60 11.93 1.24
CA THR A 165 -9.92 11.25 2.36
C THR A 165 -8.52 11.81 2.59
N TRP A 166 -7.79 12.11 1.53
CA TRP A 166 -6.49 12.77 1.59
C TRP A 166 -6.61 14.15 2.23
N GLN A 167 -7.57 14.96 1.79
CA GLN A 167 -7.82 16.30 2.36
C GLN A 167 -8.26 16.24 3.81
N ALA A 168 -9.10 15.27 4.17
CA ALA A 168 -9.55 15.07 5.55
C ALA A 168 -8.38 14.67 6.47
N PHE A 169 -7.48 13.83 6.00
CA PHE A 169 -6.29 13.40 6.75
C PHE A 169 -5.47 14.61 7.23
N TYR A 170 -5.11 15.52 6.33
CA TYR A 170 -4.28 16.67 6.69
C TYR A 170 -5.03 17.74 7.51
N ARG A 171 -6.35 17.93 7.30
CA ARG A 171 -7.14 18.81 8.16
C ARG A 171 -7.20 18.37 9.61
N ASN A 172 -7.17 17.07 9.86
CA ASN A 172 -7.21 16.51 11.21
C ASN A 172 -5.85 16.50 11.91
N LEU A 173 -4.77 16.88 11.21
CA LEU A 173 -3.42 17.03 11.78
C LEU A 173 -3.10 18.47 12.20
N SER A 174 -3.88 19.44 11.73
CA SER A 174 -3.78 20.88 12.10
C SER A 174 -4.59 21.20 13.33
#